data_00dcb7d07ce55f7757c615abe267016e
#
_entry.id   00dcb7d07ce55f7757c615abe267016e
#
_cell.length_a   1.000
_cell.length_b   1.000
_cell.length_c   1.000
_cell.angle_alpha   90.00
_cell.angle_beta   90.00
_cell.angle_gamma   90.00
#
_symmetry.space_group_name_H-M   'P 1'
#
loop_
_entity.id
_entity.type
_entity.pdbx_description
1 polymer ?
#
loop_
_entity_poly.entity_id
_entity_poly.type
_entity_poly.pdbx_seq_one_letter_code
_entity_poly.pdbx_strand_id
1 'polypeptide(L)'
;MSRQKGYRLLRNLLILGSILAAIKLIFVDYTMDEEYQIVMAYRNLQGDTLFGTMWEPHQTSAFVCAVLLRLYTAITGTTTGVVLFLRGITTGIQLLFAVWMYRFLRQETEKEYAFLLACCYFNVVPKLIEIPEFSNLQLWGLTAVLLSLGYWRRNQRKLSWLAAAGLGMAVEVLAYPSDVILFPFFLVVIGLTCRQTDGRLLKPLIFGGTCVLCGILWLGAVFLQVAPEEFFRNIPYILQFDLTHDVTAVSGDKLAAIGADALRELIFAGISCAVAGLAGLIASKKSGKSFVAVFTVTAVLIAEGIQLFYWVILQKGYEDPDNVYIMV
;
A
#
# COMPACT_ATOMS: atom_id res chain seq x y z
N MET A 1 3.73 -17.09 -36.39
CA MET A 1 3.40 -15.71 -35.99
C MET A 1 4.68 -15.01 -35.53
N SER A 2 5.03 -13.82 -36.05
CA SER A 2 6.26 -13.16 -35.61
C SER A 2 6.18 -12.84 -34.12
N ARG A 3 7.32 -12.92 -33.39
CA ARG A 3 7.42 -12.66 -31.94
C ARG A 3 6.80 -11.31 -31.53
N GLN A 4 6.94 -10.30 -32.37
CA GLN A 4 6.30 -8.99 -32.15
C GLN A 4 4.78 -9.02 -32.23
N LYS A 5 4.20 -9.80 -33.13
CA LYS A 5 2.73 -9.94 -33.24
C LYS A 5 2.17 -10.66 -32.01
N GLY A 6 2.87 -11.71 -31.54
CA GLY A 6 2.47 -12.42 -30.31
C GLY A 6 2.49 -11.52 -29.08
N TYR A 7 3.55 -10.72 -28.91
CA TYR A 7 3.64 -9.77 -27.78
C TYR A 7 2.52 -8.70 -27.85
N ARG A 8 2.25 -8.13 -29.04
CA ARG A 8 1.17 -7.14 -29.18
C ARG A 8 -0.20 -7.71 -28.82
N LEU A 9 -0.47 -8.93 -29.24
CA LEU A 9 -1.72 -9.62 -28.90
C LEU A 9 -1.82 -9.82 -27.38
N LEU A 10 -0.79 -10.39 -26.74
CA LEU A 10 -0.78 -10.60 -25.29
C LEU A 10 -0.97 -9.29 -24.52
N ARG A 11 -0.25 -8.23 -24.88
CA ARG A 11 -0.41 -6.91 -24.28
C ARG A 11 -1.83 -6.39 -24.36
N ASN A 12 -2.45 -6.49 -25.54
CA ASN A 12 -3.82 -6.00 -25.74
C ASN A 12 -4.84 -6.84 -24.94
N LEU A 13 -4.63 -8.14 -24.83
CA LEU A 13 -5.46 -9.02 -23.99
C LEU A 13 -5.31 -8.67 -22.50
N LEU A 14 -4.09 -8.40 -22.02
CA LEU A 14 -3.86 -7.96 -20.64
C LEU A 14 -4.53 -6.62 -20.36
N ILE A 15 -4.42 -5.65 -21.26
CA ILE A 15 -5.10 -4.35 -21.11
C ILE A 15 -6.62 -4.56 -21.05
N LEU A 16 -7.17 -5.33 -22.00
CA LEU A 16 -8.61 -5.58 -22.03
C LEU A 16 -9.08 -6.31 -20.76
N GLY A 17 -8.36 -7.34 -20.33
CA GLY A 17 -8.63 -8.08 -19.09
C GLY A 17 -8.61 -7.17 -17.86
N SER A 18 -7.58 -6.31 -17.75
CA SER A 18 -7.46 -5.34 -16.63
C SER A 18 -8.60 -4.32 -16.64
N ILE A 19 -9.00 -3.82 -17.80
CA ILE A 19 -10.15 -2.90 -17.91
C ILE A 19 -11.44 -3.60 -17.48
N LEU A 20 -11.68 -4.83 -17.95
CA LEU A 20 -12.87 -5.59 -17.58
C LEU A 20 -12.90 -5.93 -16.09
N ALA A 21 -11.74 -6.28 -15.50
CA ALA A 21 -11.62 -6.51 -14.08
C ALA A 21 -11.92 -5.24 -13.27
N ALA A 22 -11.33 -4.09 -13.64
CA ALA A 22 -11.59 -2.81 -12.99
C ALA A 22 -13.07 -2.40 -13.09
N ILE A 23 -13.70 -2.56 -14.28
CA ILE A 23 -15.13 -2.30 -14.45
C ILE A 23 -15.95 -3.22 -13.55
N LYS A 24 -15.62 -4.51 -13.50
CA LYS A 24 -16.31 -5.45 -12.59
C LYS A 24 -16.23 -4.97 -11.16
N LEU A 25 -15.04 -4.65 -10.66
CA LEU A 25 -14.83 -4.24 -9.27
C LEU A 25 -15.55 -2.94 -8.93
N ILE A 26 -15.64 -1.98 -9.86
CA ILE A 26 -16.39 -0.73 -9.64
C ILE A 26 -17.89 -1.00 -9.44
N PHE A 27 -18.47 -1.96 -10.15
CA PHE A 27 -19.93 -2.14 -10.21
C PHE A 27 -20.46 -3.37 -9.47
N VAL A 28 -19.60 -4.31 -9.11
CA VAL A 28 -20.01 -5.59 -8.53
C VAL A 28 -19.28 -5.79 -7.23
N ASP A 29 -19.99 -6.37 -6.29
CA ASP A 29 -19.53 -6.69 -4.95
C ASP A 29 -19.51 -5.48 -3.99
N TYR A 30 -19.54 -5.77 -2.68
CA TYR A 30 -19.48 -4.79 -1.60
C TYR A 30 -18.99 -5.48 -0.34
N THR A 31 -17.84 -5.05 0.18
CA THR A 31 -17.22 -5.68 1.33
C THR A 31 -17.60 -4.96 2.63
N MET A 32 -17.57 -5.67 3.74
CA MET A 32 -17.86 -5.11 5.06
C MET A 32 -16.89 -3.97 5.44
N ASP A 33 -15.61 -4.12 5.12
CA ASP A 33 -14.59 -3.09 5.38
C ASP A 33 -14.83 -1.82 4.57
N GLU A 34 -15.34 -1.95 3.34
CA GLU A 34 -15.72 -0.82 2.50
C GLU A 34 -16.88 -0.05 3.12
N GLU A 35 -17.92 -0.76 3.58
CA GLU A 35 -19.04 -0.18 4.28
C GLU A 35 -18.58 0.55 5.55
N TYR A 36 -17.79 -0.12 6.36
CA TYR A 36 -17.23 0.43 7.59
C TYR A 36 -16.51 1.76 7.37
N GLN A 37 -15.64 1.82 6.36
CA GLN A 37 -14.88 3.02 6.04
C GLN A 37 -15.77 4.18 5.55
N ILE A 38 -16.79 3.87 4.72
CA ILE A 38 -17.75 4.87 4.22
C ILE A 38 -18.62 5.39 5.36
N VAL A 39 -19.06 4.51 6.27
CA VAL A 39 -19.86 4.90 7.43
C VAL A 39 -19.07 5.86 8.34
N MET A 40 -17.80 5.59 8.61
CA MET A 40 -16.95 6.52 9.38
C MET A 40 -16.84 7.89 8.69
N ALA A 41 -16.61 7.88 7.38
CA ALA A 41 -16.55 9.11 6.59
C ALA A 41 -17.88 9.90 6.63
N TYR A 42 -19.01 9.19 6.55
CA TYR A 42 -20.34 9.78 6.62
C TYR A 42 -20.66 10.35 8.02
N ARG A 43 -20.32 9.63 9.09
CA ARG A 43 -20.45 10.13 10.47
C ARG A 43 -19.68 11.43 10.66
N ASN A 44 -18.45 11.50 10.11
CA ASN A 44 -17.66 12.74 10.14
C ASN A 44 -18.34 13.89 9.35
N LEU A 45 -19.05 13.59 8.25
CA LEU A 45 -19.85 14.57 7.53
C LEU A 45 -21.04 15.09 8.37
N GLN A 46 -21.63 14.22 9.21
CA GLN A 46 -22.75 14.56 10.10
C GLN A 46 -22.32 15.31 11.37
N GLY A 47 -21.02 15.49 11.58
CA GLY A 47 -20.48 16.26 12.71
C GLY A 47 -19.77 15.41 13.77
N ASP A 48 -19.72 14.09 13.61
CA ASP A 48 -18.87 13.25 14.46
C ASP A 48 -17.38 13.59 14.21
N THR A 49 -16.61 13.59 15.28
CA THR A 49 -15.21 13.99 15.25
C THR A 49 -14.29 12.80 15.43
N LEU A 50 -13.25 12.73 14.60
CA LEU A 50 -12.18 11.76 14.78
C LEU A 50 -11.54 11.92 16.15
N PHE A 51 -11.34 10.83 16.87
CA PHE A 51 -10.79 10.79 18.25
C PHE A 51 -11.62 11.48 19.34
N GLY A 52 -12.76 12.08 19.00
CA GLY A 52 -13.70 12.63 19.94
C GLY A 52 -14.90 11.70 20.13
N THR A 53 -15.83 11.71 19.18
CA THR A 53 -17.06 10.90 19.20
C THR A 53 -16.93 9.60 18.40
N MET A 54 -15.86 9.43 17.62
CA MET A 54 -15.52 8.19 16.91
C MET A 54 -14.31 7.51 17.56
N TRP A 55 -14.43 6.20 17.80
CA TRP A 55 -13.43 5.43 18.58
C TRP A 55 -12.92 4.19 17.82
N GLU A 56 -13.17 4.13 16.54
CA GLU A 56 -12.78 3.02 15.68
C GLU A 56 -11.25 3.04 15.40
N PRO A 57 -10.58 1.88 15.40
CA PRO A 57 -9.12 1.79 15.23
C PRO A 57 -8.60 2.38 13.91
N HIS A 58 -9.36 2.19 12.82
CA HIS A 58 -8.95 2.62 11.47
C HIS A 58 -9.47 4.01 11.07
N GLN A 59 -9.91 4.82 12.02
CA GLN A 59 -10.45 6.16 11.74
C GLN A 59 -9.43 7.11 11.11
N THR A 60 -8.12 6.88 11.28
CA THR A 60 -7.09 7.70 10.64
C THR A 60 -7.16 7.64 9.12
N SER A 61 -7.37 6.45 8.56
CA SER A 61 -7.54 6.26 7.11
C SER A 61 -8.88 6.81 6.61
N ALA A 62 -9.93 6.78 7.43
CA ALA A 62 -11.25 7.32 7.11
C ALA A 62 -11.21 8.83 6.81
N PHE A 63 -10.21 9.56 7.28
CA PHE A 63 -10.00 10.97 6.97
C PHE A 63 -9.97 11.24 5.46
N VAL A 64 -9.31 10.38 4.68
CA VAL A 64 -9.24 10.53 3.22
C VAL A 64 -10.63 10.35 2.59
N CYS A 65 -11.35 9.30 2.97
CA CYS A 65 -12.73 9.10 2.53
C CYS A 65 -13.64 10.25 2.96
N ALA A 66 -13.48 10.79 4.18
CA ALA A 66 -14.28 11.91 4.68
C ALA A 66 -14.07 13.18 3.85
N VAL A 67 -12.83 13.48 3.46
CA VAL A 67 -12.53 14.62 2.59
C VAL A 67 -13.16 14.43 1.20
N LEU A 68 -13.05 13.25 0.61
CA LEU A 68 -13.65 12.94 -0.70
C LEU A 68 -15.18 12.96 -0.65
N LEU A 69 -15.76 12.44 0.43
CA LEU A 69 -17.21 12.47 0.64
C LEU A 69 -17.75 13.91 0.77
N ARG A 70 -17.05 14.76 1.52
CA ARG A 70 -17.38 16.19 1.63
C ARG A 70 -17.30 16.88 0.27
N LEU A 71 -16.25 16.61 -0.50
CA LEU A 71 -16.09 17.16 -1.84
C LEU A 71 -17.24 16.70 -2.76
N TYR A 72 -17.55 15.42 -2.75
CA TYR A 72 -18.64 14.85 -3.56
C TYR A 72 -20.00 15.48 -3.21
N THR A 73 -20.34 15.53 -1.92
CA THR A 73 -21.60 16.08 -1.46
C THR A 73 -21.70 17.58 -1.68
N ALA A 74 -20.61 18.33 -1.57
CA ALA A 74 -20.56 19.76 -1.88
C ALA A 74 -20.84 20.04 -3.36
N ILE A 75 -20.45 19.14 -4.27
CA ILE A 75 -20.65 19.30 -5.72
C ILE A 75 -22.03 18.80 -6.13
N THR A 76 -22.47 17.65 -5.59
CA THR A 76 -23.69 16.95 -6.06
C THR A 76 -24.95 17.27 -5.24
N GLY A 77 -24.77 17.77 -4.01
CA GLY A 77 -25.87 17.97 -3.06
C GLY A 77 -26.46 16.68 -2.47
N THR A 78 -25.88 15.51 -2.77
CA THR A 78 -26.41 14.20 -2.35
C THR A 78 -25.27 13.22 -2.05
N THR A 79 -25.58 12.14 -1.31
CA THR A 79 -24.69 10.99 -1.12
C THR A 79 -24.93 9.86 -2.13
N THR A 80 -26.00 9.97 -2.94
CA THR A 80 -26.32 8.95 -3.95
C THR A 80 -25.19 8.84 -4.97
N GLY A 81 -24.66 7.63 -5.17
CA GLY A 81 -23.55 7.38 -6.11
C GLY A 81 -22.16 7.59 -5.52
N VAL A 82 -22.01 7.95 -4.24
CA VAL A 82 -20.71 8.20 -3.61
C VAL A 82 -19.79 6.96 -3.65
N VAL A 83 -20.33 5.75 -3.53
CA VAL A 83 -19.56 4.51 -3.63
C VAL A 83 -18.88 4.40 -5.00
N LEU A 84 -19.63 4.60 -6.08
CA LEU A 84 -19.09 4.58 -7.43
C LEU A 84 -18.04 5.69 -7.65
N PHE A 85 -18.25 6.86 -7.06
CA PHE A 85 -17.29 7.95 -7.09
C PHE A 85 -15.97 7.56 -6.40
N LEU A 86 -16.05 7.02 -5.17
CA LEU A 86 -14.87 6.59 -4.41
C LEU A 86 -14.10 5.48 -5.14
N ARG A 87 -14.81 4.47 -5.67
CA ARG A 87 -14.23 3.39 -6.48
C ARG A 87 -13.57 3.91 -7.75
N GLY A 88 -14.21 4.85 -8.45
CA GLY A 88 -13.62 5.49 -9.61
C GLY A 88 -12.34 6.27 -9.28
N ILE A 89 -12.31 6.99 -8.16
CA ILE A 89 -11.10 7.69 -7.67
C ILE A 89 -10.00 6.68 -7.35
N THR A 90 -10.31 5.59 -6.65
CA THR A 90 -9.35 4.53 -6.30
C THR A 90 -8.73 3.92 -7.55
N THR A 91 -9.57 3.48 -8.50
CA THR A 91 -9.10 2.95 -9.79
C THR A 91 -8.22 3.96 -10.53
N GLY A 92 -8.61 5.24 -10.50
CA GLY A 92 -7.82 6.33 -11.11
C GLY A 92 -6.44 6.50 -10.44
N ILE A 93 -6.39 6.51 -9.12
CA ILE A 93 -5.13 6.60 -8.35
C ILE A 93 -4.26 5.36 -8.63
N GLN A 94 -4.85 4.16 -8.59
CA GLN A 94 -4.15 2.91 -8.89
C GLN A 94 -3.52 2.94 -10.30
N LEU A 95 -4.25 3.44 -11.28
CA LEU A 95 -3.73 3.62 -12.65
C LEU A 95 -2.56 4.63 -12.69
N LEU A 96 -2.64 5.73 -11.96
CA LEU A 96 -1.55 6.71 -11.88
C LEU A 96 -0.29 6.10 -11.27
N PHE A 97 -0.41 5.31 -10.22
CA PHE A 97 0.71 4.58 -9.61
C PHE A 97 1.28 3.51 -10.56
N ALA A 98 0.43 2.77 -11.27
CA ALA A 98 0.86 1.80 -12.28
C ALA A 98 1.65 2.47 -13.41
N VAL A 99 1.18 3.63 -13.90
CA VAL A 99 1.90 4.43 -14.91
C VAL A 99 3.22 4.97 -14.36
N TRP A 100 3.26 5.39 -13.09
CA TRP A 100 4.49 5.86 -12.45
C TRP A 100 5.50 4.72 -12.30
N MET A 101 5.04 3.55 -11.84
CA MET A 101 5.84 2.33 -11.78
C MET A 101 6.37 1.93 -13.16
N TYR A 102 5.53 1.93 -14.21
CA TYR A 102 5.97 1.67 -15.58
C TYR A 102 7.09 2.63 -16.02
N ARG A 103 6.90 3.94 -15.79
CA ARG A 103 7.90 4.97 -16.14
C ARG A 103 9.22 4.77 -15.42
N PHE A 104 9.18 4.30 -14.18
CA PHE A 104 10.37 3.96 -13.40
C PHE A 104 11.04 2.71 -13.96
N LEU A 105 10.29 1.61 -14.08
CA LEU A 105 10.81 0.31 -14.46
C LEU A 105 11.36 0.27 -15.89
N ARG A 106 10.74 0.98 -16.83
CA ARG A 106 11.25 1.05 -18.22
C ARG A 106 12.63 1.69 -18.35
N GLN A 107 13.15 2.31 -17.32
CA GLN A 107 14.51 2.84 -17.27
C GLN A 107 15.49 1.81 -16.69
N GLU A 108 15.00 0.77 -16.05
CA GLU A 108 15.80 -0.31 -15.44
C GLU A 108 15.73 -1.60 -16.24
N THR A 109 14.66 -1.79 -17.02
CA THR A 109 14.40 -3.05 -17.71
C THR A 109 13.77 -2.83 -19.10
N GLU A 110 13.59 -3.91 -19.86
CA GLU A 110 12.90 -3.86 -21.16
C GLU A 110 11.45 -3.42 -20.96
N LYS A 111 10.93 -2.66 -21.94
CA LYS A 111 9.59 -2.09 -21.87
C LYS A 111 8.46 -3.13 -21.69
N GLU A 112 8.68 -4.34 -22.20
CA GLU A 112 7.76 -5.48 -22.11
C GLU A 112 7.60 -5.94 -20.65
N TYR A 113 8.71 -6.10 -19.94
CA TYR A 113 8.70 -6.49 -18.53
C TYR A 113 8.19 -5.34 -17.63
N ALA A 114 8.63 -4.11 -17.93
CA ALA A 114 8.12 -2.93 -17.22
C ALA A 114 6.59 -2.83 -17.33
N PHE A 115 6.06 -3.09 -18.54
CA PHE A 115 4.60 -3.08 -18.77
C PHE A 115 3.91 -4.20 -18.01
N LEU A 116 4.44 -5.42 -18.06
CA LEU A 116 3.85 -6.57 -17.35
C LEU A 116 3.76 -6.31 -15.83
N LEU A 117 4.87 -5.85 -15.22
CA LEU A 117 4.91 -5.56 -13.79
C LEU A 117 3.94 -4.42 -13.40
N ALA A 118 3.87 -3.36 -14.22
CA ALA A 118 2.93 -2.28 -13.97
C ALA A 118 1.46 -2.72 -14.17
N CYS A 119 1.20 -3.63 -15.10
CA CYS A 119 -0.12 -4.22 -15.30
C CYS A 119 -0.50 -5.12 -14.12
N CYS A 120 0.43 -5.94 -13.61
CA CYS A 120 0.23 -6.71 -12.39
C CYS A 120 -0.11 -5.78 -11.23
N TYR A 121 0.70 -4.73 -11.01
CA TYR A 121 0.44 -3.75 -9.95
C TYR A 121 -0.93 -3.08 -10.08
N PHE A 122 -1.37 -2.73 -11.30
CA PHE A 122 -2.69 -2.13 -11.52
C PHE A 122 -3.83 -3.06 -11.07
N ASN A 123 -3.66 -4.37 -11.19
CA ASN A 123 -4.67 -5.35 -10.80
C ASN A 123 -4.55 -5.79 -9.32
N VAL A 124 -3.60 -5.22 -8.57
CA VAL A 124 -3.52 -5.43 -7.12
C VAL A 124 -4.62 -4.63 -6.44
N VAL A 125 -5.57 -5.31 -5.84
CA VAL A 125 -6.66 -4.72 -5.08
C VAL A 125 -6.63 -5.36 -3.68
N PRO A 126 -5.97 -4.72 -2.72
CA PRO A 126 -5.87 -5.25 -1.37
C PRO A 126 -7.26 -5.52 -0.81
N LYS A 127 -7.46 -6.69 -0.21
CA LYS A 127 -8.74 -7.10 0.40
C LYS A 127 -9.96 -7.09 -0.53
N LEU A 128 -9.76 -6.94 -1.84
CA LEU A 128 -10.83 -6.69 -2.82
C LEU A 128 -11.62 -5.40 -2.54
N ILE A 129 -11.02 -4.43 -1.85
CA ILE A 129 -11.66 -3.16 -1.49
C ILE A 129 -11.28 -2.10 -2.50
N GLU A 130 -12.26 -1.50 -3.15
CA GLU A 130 -12.08 -0.53 -4.24
C GLU A 130 -12.34 0.93 -3.80
N ILE A 131 -12.12 1.26 -2.52
CA ILE A 131 -12.19 2.64 -2.02
C ILE A 131 -10.85 3.06 -1.37
N PRO A 132 -10.60 4.35 -1.14
CA PRO A 132 -9.39 4.82 -0.47
C PRO A 132 -9.45 4.52 1.04
N GLU A 133 -9.28 3.26 1.41
CA GLU A 133 -9.22 2.78 2.79
C GLU A 133 -7.78 2.43 3.19
N PHE A 134 -7.58 1.93 4.39
CA PHE A 134 -6.23 1.74 4.96
C PHE A 134 -5.32 0.86 4.09
N SER A 135 -5.79 -0.25 3.51
CA SER A 135 -4.92 -1.13 2.74
C SER A 135 -4.53 -0.56 1.37
N ASN A 136 -5.43 0.17 0.71
CA ASN A 136 -5.10 0.90 -0.53
C ASN A 136 -4.15 2.06 -0.25
N LEU A 137 -4.38 2.82 0.82
CA LEU A 137 -3.48 3.91 1.22
C LEU A 137 -2.09 3.39 1.57
N GLN A 138 -2.00 2.23 2.26
CA GLN A 138 -0.75 1.55 2.57
C GLN A 138 -0.01 1.13 1.30
N LEU A 139 -0.70 0.46 0.35
CA LEU A 139 -0.11 0.10 -0.94
C LEU A 139 0.45 1.33 -1.68
N TRP A 140 -0.30 2.42 -1.74
CA TRP A 140 0.12 3.64 -2.42
C TRP A 140 1.24 4.37 -1.68
N GLY A 141 1.15 4.45 -0.36
CA GLY A 141 2.16 5.05 0.50
C GLY A 141 3.51 4.38 0.32
N LEU A 142 3.56 3.06 0.50
CA LEU A 142 4.78 2.28 0.34
C LEU A 142 5.34 2.35 -1.10
N THR A 143 4.46 2.26 -2.10
CA THR A 143 4.87 2.40 -3.51
C THR A 143 5.47 3.79 -3.77
N ALA A 144 4.87 4.86 -3.24
CA ALA A 144 5.39 6.21 -3.36
C ALA A 144 6.78 6.34 -2.71
N VAL A 145 6.98 5.77 -1.52
CA VAL A 145 8.29 5.75 -0.87
C VAL A 145 9.32 5.05 -1.75
N LEU A 146 9.04 3.82 -2.17
CA LEU A 146 9.99 3.00 -2.93
C LEU A 146 10.35 3.61 -4.29
N LEU A 147 9.37 4.08 -5.06
CA LEU A 147 9.61 4.71 -6.36
C LEU A 147 10.37 6.03 -6.20
N SER A 148 10.01 6.84 -5.21
CA SER A 148 10.68 8.12 -4.95
C SER A 148 12.13 7.91 -4.53
N LEU A 149 12.41 6.97 -3.63
CA LEU A 149 13.77 6.60 -3.25
C LEU A 149 14.56 6.03 -4.43
N GLY A 150 13.91 5.25 -5.29
CA GLY A 150 14.50 4.76 -6.53
C GLY A 150 14.94 5.89 -7.47
N TYR A 151 14.08 6.88 -7.71
CA TYR A 151 14.42 8.06 -8.50
C TYR A 151 15.52 8.91 -7.83
N TRP A 152 15.44 9.11 -6.52
CA TRP A 152 16.48 9.82 -5.79
C TRP A 152 17.83 9.12 -5.88
N ARG A 153 17.87 7.80 -5.75
CA ARG A 153 19.12 7.01 -5.90
C ARG A 153 19.82 7.26 -7.23
N ARG A 154 19.06 7.47 -8.31
CA ARG A 154 19.61 7.77 -9.63
C ARG A 154 20.17 9.19 -9.71
N ASN A 155 19.49 10.14 -9.11
CA ASN A 155 19.92 11.54 -9.10
C ASN A 155 19.80 12.13 -7.69
N GLN A 156 20.85 11.93 -6.88
CA GLN A 156 20.89 12.34 -5.49
C GLN A 156 20.88 13.88 -5.26
N ARG A 157 20.99 14.67 -6.33
CA ARG A 157 20.82 16.13 -6.28
C ARG A 157 19.35 16.56 -6.25
N LYS A 158 18.45 15.72 -6.73
CA LYS A 158 16.99 16.03 -6.74
C LYS A 158 16.36 15.67 -5.38
N LEU A 159 16.48 16.58 -4.43
CA LEU A 159 15.98 16.41 -3.07
C LEU A 159 14.44 16.34 -2.99
N SER A 160 13.73 16.82 -4.02
CA SER A 160 12.26 16.71 -4.11
C SER A 160 11.76 15.26 -4.06
N TRP A 161 12.57 14.30 -4.51
CA TRP A 161 12.21 12.89 -4.39
C TRP A 161 12.25 12.39 -2.94
N LEU A 162 13.10 12.95 -2.08
CA LEU A 162 13.08 12.64 -0.65
C LEU A 162 11.85 13.23 0.03
N ALA A 163 11.43 14.43 -0.36
CA ALA A 163 10.17 14.99 0.11
C ALA A 163 8.97 14.14 -0.37
N ALA A 164 8.96 13.70 -1.64
CA ALA A 164 7.93 12.79 -2.14
C ALA A 164 7.90 11.44 -1.39
N ALA A 165 9.08 10.89 -1.05
CA ALA A 165 9.15 9.70 -0.20
C ALA A 165 8.59 9.98 1.21
N GLY A 166 8.88 11.15 1.79
CA GLY A 166 8.32 11.57 3.07
C GLY A 166 6.79 11.71 3.04
N LEU A 167 6.23 12.24 1.96
CA LEU A 167 4.77 12.26 1.74
C LEU A 167 4.20 10.84 1.67
N GLY A 168 4.84 9.93 0.91
CA GLY A 168 4.44 8.52 0.86
C GLY A 168 4.44 7.87 2.25
N MET A 169 5.50 8.11 3.06
CA MET A 169 5.58 7.61 4.43
C MET A 169 4.51 8.20 5.34
N ALA A 170 4.14 9.46 5.15
CA ALA A 170 3.04 10.07 5.90
C ALA A 170 1.68 9.44 5.55
N VAL A 171 1.45 9.08 4.29
CA VAL A 171 0.24 8.34 3.86
C VAL A 171 0.23 6.94 4.46
N GLU A 172 1.38 6.26 4.53
CA GLU A 172 1.56 4.95 5.16
C GLU A 172 1.13 4.98 6.63
N VAL A 173 1.67 5.93 7.40
CA VAL A 173 1.32 6.11 8.82
C VAL A 173 -0.14 6.55 9.01
N LEU A 174 -0.70 7.33 8.07
CA LEU A 174 -2.12 7.68 8.08
C LEU A 174 -3.00 6.44 7.84
N ALA A 175 -2.56 5.54 6.97
CA ALA A 175 -3.25 4.28 6.71
C ALA A 175 -3.20 3.36 7.94
N TYR A 176 -2.00 3.15 8.45
CA TYR A 176 -1.73 2.30 9.60
C TYR A 176 -0.74 2.99 10.54
N PRO A 177 -1.17 3.52 11.69
CA PRO A 177 -0.27 4.23 12.63
C PRO A 177 0.91 3.38 13.13
N SER A 178 0.76 2.06 13.20
CA SER A 178 1.83 1.13 13.55
C SER A 178 3.00 1.13 12.56
N ASP A 179 2.77 1.52 11.31
CA ASP A 179 3.78 1.54 10.25
C ASP A 179 4.80 2.65 10.43
N VAL A 180 4.62 3.49 11.46
CA VAL A 180 5.67 4.40 11.93
C VAL A 180 7.00 3.69 12.18
N ILE A 181 6.98 2.38 12.44
CA ILE A 181 8.18 1.54 12.60
C ILE A 181 9.04 1.50 11.32
N LEU A 182 8.44 1.71 10.14
CA LEU A 182 9.16 1.78 8.86
C LEU A 182 9.98 3.07 8.72
N PHE A 183 9.62 4.12 9.46
CA PHE A 183 10.29 5.41 9.38
C PHE A 183 11.80 5.33 9.70
N PRO A 184 12.24 4.79 10.86
CA PRO A 184 13.67 4.62 11.13
C PRO A 184 14.37 3.70 10.13
N PHE A 185 13.70 2.67 9.63
CA PHE A 185 14.24 1.81 8.58
C PHE A 185 14.58 2.60 7.33
N PHE A 186 13.66 3.43 6.81
CA PHE A 186 13.93 4.25 5.63
C PHE A 186 14.98 5.34 5.89
N LEU A 187 15.07 5.89 7.10
CA LEU A 187 16.17 6.80 7.45
C LEU A 187 17.53 6.13 7.33
N VAL A 188 17.65 4.88 7.80
CA VAL A 188 18.88 4.08 7.66
C VAL A 188 19.17 3.80 6.18
N VAL A 189 18.18 3.39 5.39
CA VAL A 189 18.33 3.16 3.95
C VAL A 189 18.83 4.42 3.22
N ILE A 190 18.25 5.59 3.53
CA ILE A 190 18.70 6.88 2.97
C ILE A 190 20.15 7.16 3.37
N GLY A 191 20.50 6.99 4.65
CA GLY A 191 21.84 7.21 5.16
C GLY A 191 22.89 6.32 4.51
N LEU A 192 22.59 5.03 4.34
CA LEU A 192 23.47 4.04 3.71
C LEU A 192 23.60 4.24 2.19
N THR A 193 22.53 4.69 1.53
CA THR A 193 22.50 4.90 0.07
C THR A 193 23.16 6.22 -0.34
N CYS A 194 23.38 7.14 0.61
CA CYS A 194 23.95 8.45 0.36
C CYS A 194 25.42 8.34 -0.11
N ARG A 195 25.68 8.65 -1.38
CA ARG A 195 27.02 8.61 -1.96
C ARG A 195 27.83 9.89 -1.80
N GLN A 196 27.14 11.01 -1.57
CA GLN A 196 27.77 12.33 -1.45
C GLN A 196 27.93 12.69 0.03
N THR A 197 29.15 13.05 0.43
CA THR A 197 29.45 13.52 1.79
C THR A 197 28.79 14.86 2.08
N ASP A 198 28.71 15.74 1.07
CA ASP A 198 28.07 17.06 1.21
C ASP A 198 26.57 16.91 1.40
N GLY A 199 26.06 17.52 2.45
CA GLY A 199 24.65 17.48 2.81
C GLY A 199 24.15 16.10 3.27
N ARG A 200 25.02 15.23 3.78
CA ARG A 200 24.66 13.89 4.26
C ARG A 200 23.53 13.91 5.29
N LEU A 201 23.52 14.90 6.19
CA LEU A 201 22.45 15.09 7.17
C LEU A 201 21.19 15.74 6.59
N LEU A 202 21.33 16.58 5.56
CA LEU A 202 20.20 17.27 4.94
C LEU A 202 19.21 16.29 4.30
N LYS A 203 19.69 15.17 3.77
CA LYS A 203 18.86 14.20 3.04
C LYS A 203 17.87 13.47 3.96
N PRO A 204 18.28 12.85 5.07
CA PRO A 204 17.34 12.29 6.03
C PRO A 204 16.47 13.37 6.69
N LEU A 205 16.98 14.61 6.87
CA LEU A 205 16.19 15.72 7.40
C LEU A 205 15.06 16.14 6.46
N ILE A 206 15.26 16.13 5.13
CA ILE A 206 14.18 16.43 4.17
C ILE A 206 13.10 15.33 4.23
N PHE A 207 13.48 14.06 4.19
CA PHE A 207 12.54 12.96 4.33
C PHE A 207 11.79 13.05 5.67
N GLY A 208 12.52 13.08 6.78
CA GLY A 208 11.94 13.12 8.12
C GLY A 208 11.16 14.39 8.40
N GLY A 209 11.69 15.55 7.97
CA GLY A 209 11.00 16.84 8.11
C GLY A 209 9.68 16.88 7.35
N THR A 210 9.60 16.26 6.16
CA THR A 210 8.34 16.14 5.43
C THR A 210 7.34 15.26 6.19
N CYS A 211 7.77 14.11 6.72
CA CYS A 211 6.90 13.25 7.54
C CYS A 211 6.36 14.01 8.77
N VAL A 212 7.25 14.68 9.50
CA VAL A 212 6.88 15.46 10.71
C VAL A 212 5.92 16.59 10.35
N LEU A 213 6.18 17.31 9.27
CA LEU A 213 5.30 18.38 8.80
C LEU A 213 3.90 17.86 8.48
N CYS A 214 3.79 16.74 7.77
CA CYS A 214 2.51 16.09 7.49
C CYS A 214 1.79 15.66 8.76
N GLY A 215 2.51 15.08 9.72
CA GLY A 215 1.96 14.70 11.03
C GLY A 215 1.44 15.92 11.82
N ILE A 216 2.18 17.02 11.82
CA ILE A 216 1.75 18.28 12.47
C ILE A 216 0.49 18.83 11.80
N LEU A 217 0.44 18.85 10.47
CA LEU A 217 -0.72 19.34 9.72
C LEU A 217 -1.96 18.47 9.98
N TRP A 218 -1.78 17.15 10.02
CA TRP A 218 -2.85 16.23 10.32
C TRP A 218 -3.36 16.37 11.75
N LEU A 219 -2.46 16.40 12.76
CA LEU A 219 -2.83 16.65 14.15
C LEU A 219 -3.51 18.01 14.33
N GLY A 220 -3.02 19.03 13.61
CA GLY A 220 -3.66 20.35 13.59
C GLY A 220 -5.10 20.26 13.08
N ALA A 221 -5.36 19.50 12.02
CA ALA A 221 -6.72 19.30 11.50
C ALA A 221 -7.62 18.53 12.50
N VAL A 222 -7.07 17.58 13.26
CA VAL A 222 -7.79 16.87 14.33
C VAL A 222 -8.08 17.84 15.49
N PHE A 223 -7.10 18.62 15.94
CA PHE A 223 -7.25 19.54 17.07
C PHE A 223 -8.13 20.77 16.78
N LEU A 224 -8.45 21.03 15.52
CA LEU A 224 -9.52 21.97 15.17
C LEU A 224 -10.92 21.43 15.49
N GLN A 225 -11.06 20.11 15.68
CA GLN A 225 -12.34 19.45 15.93
C GLN A 225 -12.45 18.90 17.36
N VAL A 226 -11.34 18.52 17.97
CA VAL A 226 -11.27 17.86 19.29
C VAL A 226 -10.23 18.54 20.16
N ALA A 227 -10.56 18.81 21.43
CA ALA A 227 -9.59 19.35 22.36
C ALA A 227 -8.44 18.36 22.60
N PRO A 228 -7.18 18.84 22.71
CA PRO A 228 -6.05 17.95 22.93
C PRO A 228 -6.19 17.02 24.15
N GLU A 229 -6.77 17.51 25.24
CA GLU A 229 -7.01 16.72 26.45
C GLU A 229 -7.98 15.57 26.18
N GLU A 230 -9.01 15.80 25.38
CA GLU A 230 -9.97 14.79 24.97
C GLU A 230 -9.35 13.76 24.05
N PHE A 231 -8.58 14.20 23.04
CA PHE A 231 -7.83 13.34 22.16
C PHE A 231 -6.95 12.35 22.95
N PHE A 232 -6.08 12.85 23.83
CA PHE A 232 -5.20 11.99 24.62
C PHE A 232 -5.95 11.09 25.63
N ARG A 233 -7.07 11.54 26.16
CA ARG A 233 -7.93 10.72 27.01
C ARG A 233 -8.56 9.56 26.25
N ASN A 234 -8.91 9.74 24.98
CA ASN A 234 -9.62 8.75 24.18
C ASN A 234 -8.70 7.71 23.53
N ILE A 235 -7.43 8.02 23.27
CA ILE A 235 -6.49 7.07 22.67
C ILE A 235 -6.47 5.70 23.36
N PRO A 236 -6.35 5.56 24.69
CA PRO A 236 -6.37 4.26 25.33
C PRO A 236 -7.63 3.45 25.06
N TYR A 237 -8.79 4.10 24.97
CA TYR A 237 -10.06 3.43 24.67
C TYR A 237 -10.12 2.95 23.22
N ILE A 238 -9.60 3.75 22.29
CA ILE A 238 -9.50 3.37 20.87
C ILE A 238 -8.62 2.13 20.71
N LEU A 239 -7.49 2.08 21.42
CA LEU A 239 -6.58 0.94 21.39
C LEU A 239 -7.14 -0.34 22.06
N GLN A 240 -8.16 -0.19 22.91
CA GLN A 240 -8.82 -1.30 23.61
C GLN A 240 -10.15 -1.72 22.97
N PHE A 241 -10.61 -0.98 21.96
CA PHE A 241 -11.94 -1.18 21.36
C PHE A 241 -12.08 -2.58 20.73
N ASP A 242 -11.03 -3.08 20.15
CA ASP A 242 -11.02 -4.41 19.56
C ASP A 242 -10.29 -5.42 20.46
N LEU A 243 -11.07 -6.27 21.14
CA LEU A 243 -10.53 -7.32 22.01
C LEU A 243 -9.66 -8.35 21.25
N THR A 244 -9.86 -8.50 19.94
CA THR A 244 -9.06 -9.39 19.11
C THR A 244 -7.69 -8.79 18.77
N HIS A 245 -7.61 -7.47 18.71
CA HIS A 245 -6.40 -6.69 18.45
C HIS A 245 -5.89 -5.96 19.70
N ASP A 246 -6.40 -6.29 20.89
CA ASP A 246 -5.99 -5.65 22.14
C ASP A 246 -4.51 -5.91 22.42
N VAL A 247 -3.70 -4.90 22.12
CA VAL A 247 -2.25 -4.91 22.41
C VAL A 247 -1.93 -4.63 23.87
N THR A 248 -2.90 -4.17 24.69
CA THR A 248 -2.68 -3.85 26.11
C THR A 248 -2.76 -5.09 26.99
N ALA A 249 -3.45 -6.14 26.55
CA ALA A 249 -3.56 -7.44 27.24
C ALA A 249 -2.50 -8.46 26.76
N VAL A 250 -1.28 -7.99 26.46
CA VAL A 250 -0.20 -8.85 26.00
C VAL A 250 0.35 -9.69 27.14
N SER A 251 -0.13 -10.92 27.26
CA SER A 251 0.50 -11.94 28.11
C SER A 251 1.77 -12.48 27.42
N GLY A 252 2.73 -12.99 28.21
CA GLY A 252 3.92 -13.64 27.67
C GLY A 252 3.60 -14.75 26.68
N ASP A 253 2.53 -15.51 26.92
CA ASP A 253 2.05 -16.58 26.04
C ASP A 253 1.53 -16.04 24.71
N LYS A 254 0.82 -14.90 24.71
CA LYS A 254 0.34 -14.25 23.48
C LYS A 254 1.51 -13.71 22.66
N LEU A 255 2.52 -13.12 23.31
CA LEU A 255 3.77 -12.71 22.64
C LEU A 255 4.51 -13.88 22.02
N ALA A 256 4.61 -15.00 22.74
CA ALA A 256 5.24 -16.20 22.21
C ALA A 256 4.47 -16.79 21.02
N ALA A 257 3.13 -16.78 21.05
CA ALA A 257 2.30 -17.23 19.94
C ALA A 257 2.47 -16.32 18.70
N ILE A 258 2.38 -14.97 18.87
CA ILE A 258 2.63 -14.00 17.79
C ILE A 258 4.05 -14.16 17.23
N GLY A 259 5.05 -14.36 18.10
CA GLY A 259 6.43 -14.59 17.68
C GLY A 259 6.61 -15.88 16.88
N ALA A 260 5.93 -16.96 17.28
CA ALA A 260 5.95 -18.23 16.57
C ALA A 260 5.27 -18.13 15.18
N ASP A 261 4.14 -17.44 15.09
CA ASP A 261 3.44 -17.21 13.84
C ASP A 261 4.27 -16.31 12.90
N ALA A 262 4.80 -15.21 13.41
CA ALA A 262 5.69 -14.33 12.64
C ALA A 262 6.93 -15.09 12.14
N LEU A 263 7.53 -15.95 12.96
CA LEU A 263 8.67 -16.77 12.56
C LEU A 263 8.29 -17.78 11.47
N ARG A 264 7.12 -18.40 11.58
CA ARG A 264 6.59 -19.33 10.56
C ARG A 264 6.44 -18.61 9.21
N GLU A 265 5.81 -17.44 9.20
CA GLU A 265 5.61 -16.64 7.99
C GLU A 265 6.95 -16.14 7.40
N LEU A 266 7.89 -15.71 8.24
CA LEU A 266 9.24 -15.33 7.81
C LEU A 266 10.00 -16.48 7.19
N ILE A 267 9.91 -17.69 7.76
CA ILE A 267 10.54 -18.89 7.19
C ILE A 267 9.90 -19.23 5.84
N PHE A 268 8.58 -19.19 5.74
CA PHE A 268 7.87 -19.45 4.49
C PHE A 268 8.21 -18.44 3.42
N ALA A 269 8.18 -17.13 3.74
CA ALA A 269 8.60 -16.07 2.84
C ALA A 269 10.06 -16.21 2.43
N GLY A 270 10.94 -16.57 3.36
CA GLY A 270 12.36 -16.83 3.09
C GLY A 270 12.59 -17.98 2.11
N ILE A 271 11.88 -19.09 2.30
CA ILE A 271 11.91 -20.25 1.38
C ILE A 271 11.38 -19.84 0.01
N SER A 272 10.25 -19.15 -0.05
CA SER A 272 9.64 -18.66 -1.29
C SER A 272 10.60 -17.75 -2.06
N CYS A 273 11.22 -16.80 -1.36
CA CYS A 273 12.23 -15.90 -1.94
C CYS A 273 13.48 -16.66 -2.43
N ALA A 274 13.94 -17.66 -1.69
CA ALA A 274 15.11 -18.46 -2.08
C ALA A 274 14.82 -19.29 -3.34
N VAL A 275 13.68 -19.95 -3.40
CA VAL A 275 13.24 -20.75 -4.58
C VAL A 275 13.03 -19.83 -5.79
N ALA A 276 12.31 -18.73 -5.61
CA ALA A 276 12.08 -17.76 -6.66
C ALA A 276 13.37 -17.12 -7.16
N GLY A 277 14.28 -16.77 -6.25
CA GLY A 277 15.60 -16.24 -6.57
C GLY A 277 16.46 -17.23 -7.36
N LEU A 278 16.50 -18.49 -6.95
CA LEU A 278 17.24 -19.54 -7.66
C LEU A 278 16.68 -19.77 -9.08
N ALA A 279 15.36 -19.84 -9.22
CA ALA A 279 14.72 -19.98 -10.52
C ALA A 279 14.99 -18.77 -11.42
N GLY A 280 14.94 -17.55 -10.88
CA GLY A 280 15.29 -16.31 -11.57
C GLY A 280 16.75 -16.33 -12.07
N LEU A 281 17.69 -16.81 -11.23
CA LEU A 281 19.10 -16.98 -11.60
C LEU A 281 19.27 -17.96 -12.77
N ILE A 282 18.61 -19.11 -12.72
CA ILE A 282 18.66 -20.13 -13.77
C ILE A 282 18.07 -19.57 -15.07
N ALA A 283 16.90 -18.93 -15.01
CA ALA A 283 16.25 -18.36 -16.18
C ALA A 283 17.09 -17.25 -16.83
N SER A 284 17.71 -16.37 -16.04
CA SER A 284 18.53 -15.28 -16.53
C SER A 284 19.80 -15.77 -17.24
N LYS A 285 20.47 -16.82 -16.70
CA LYS A 285 21.64 -17.43 -17.34
C LYS A 285 21.30 -18.06 -18.69
N LYS A 286 20.10 -18.64 -18.84
CA LYS A 286 19.67 -19.29 -20.09
C LYS A 286 19.18 -18.31 -21.15
N SER A 287 18.70 -17.12 -20.78
CA SER A 287 17.99 -16.24 -21.70
C SER A 287 18.87 -15.31 -22.50
N GLY A 288 20.12 -15.08 -22.10
CA GLY A 288 21.02 -14.08 -22.71
C GLY A 288 20.50 -12.64 -22.67
N LYS A 289 19.45 -12.37 -21.90
CA LYS A 289 18.79 -11.07 -21.72
C LYS A 289 19.25 -10.38 -20.46
N SER A 290 18.77 -9.14 -20.25
CA SER A 290 19.02 -8.42 -19.01
C SER A 290 18.72 -9.29 -17.80
N PHE A 291 19.75 -9.59 -17.00
CA PHE A 291 19.67 -10.41 -15.79
C PHE A 291 18.56 -9.93 -14.85
N VAL A 292 18.49 -8.62 -14.61
CA VAL A 292 17.53 -8.03 -13.67
C VAL A 292 16.08 -8.28 -14.10
N ALA A 293 15.78 -8.09 -15.38
CA ALA A 293 14.41 -8.24 -15.88
C ALA A 293 13.93 -9.69 -15.79
N VAL A 294 14.75 -10.64 -16.29
CA VAL A 294 14.36 -12.07 -16.27
C VAL A 294 14.31 -12.59 -14.84
N PHE A 295 15.27 -12.18 -14.00
CA PHE A 295 15.29 -12.53 -12.58
C PHE A 295 14.01 -12.02 -11.88
N THR A 296 13.69 -10.72 -12.01
CA THR A 296 12.56 -10.12 -11.30
C THR A 296 11.24 -10.77 -11.72
N VAL A 297 10.97 -10.89 -13.02
CA VAL A 297 9.70 -11.47 -13.50
C VAL A 297 9.57 -12.93 -13.07
N THR A 298 10.66 -13.72 -13.22
CA THR A 298 10.62 -15.14 -12.83
C THR A 298 10.44 -15.28 -11.30
N ALA A 299 11.13 -14.46 -10.52
CA ALA A 299 11.04 -14.47 -9.07
C ALA A 299 9.61 -14.11 -8.59
N VAL A 300 9.02 -13.06 -9.16
CA VAL A 300 7.64 -12.66 -8.82
C VAL A 300 6.66 -13.78 -9.20
N LEU A 301 6.68 -14.28 -10.42
CA LEU A 301 5.73 -15.32 -10.86
C LEU A 301 5.83 -16.61 -10.04
N ILE A 302 7.05 -16.98 -9.60
CA ILE A 302 7.24 -18.18 -8.77
C ILE A 302 6.82 -17.91 -7.33
N ALA A 303 7.14 -16.74 -6.77
CA ALA A 303 6.70 -16.36 -5.45
C ALA A 303 5.17 -16.35 -5.34
N GLU A 304 4.49 -15.73 -6.31
CA GLU A 304 3.03 -15.73 -6.42
C GLU A 304 2.46 -17.15 -6.60
N GLY A 305 3.09 -17.98 -7.42
CA GLY A 305 2.68 -19.37 -7.59
C GLY A 305 2.81 -20.20 -6.33
N ILE A 306 3.87 -20.00 -5.54
CA ILE A 306 4.08 -20.67 -4.25
C ILE A 306 3.05 -20.17 -3.23
N GLN A 307 2.79 -18.86 -3.18
CA GLN A 307 1.81 -18.25 -2.30
C GLN A 307 0.41 -18.79 -2.62
N LEU A 308 0.02 -18.80 -3.89
CA LEU A 308 -1.26 -19.33 -4.34
C LEU A 308 -1.41 -20.81 -3.98
N PHE A 309 -0.37 -21.61 -4.20
CA PHE A 309 -0.37 -23.03 -3.82
C PHE A 309 -0.53 -23.23 -2.32
N TYR A 310 0.23 -22.49 -1.51
CA TYR A 310 0.12 -22.53 -0.05
C TYR A 310 -1.30 -22.18 0.40
N TRP A 311 -1.85 -21.11 -0.17
CA TRP A 311 -3.16 -20.61 0.19
C TRP A 311 -4.29 -21.57 -0.19
N VAL A 312 -4.31 -22.03 -1.45
CA VAL A 312 -5.39 -22.87 -1.98
C VAL A 312 -5.31 -24.31 -1.47
N ILE A 313 -4.09 -24.83 -1.25
CA ILE A 313 -3.89 -26.27 -0.96
C ILE A 313 -3.65 -26.53 0.52
N LEU A 314 -2.88 -25.68 1.20
CA LEU A 314 -2.43 -25.93 2.57
C LEU A 314 -3.28 -25.24 3.64
N GLN A 315 -3.80 -24.07 3.37
CA GLN A 315 -4.79 -23.46 4.25
C GLN A 315 -6.18 -23.96 3.86
N LYS A 316 -6.69 -24.86 4.64
CA LYS A 316 -8.01 -25.45 4.44
C LYS A 316 -9.10 -24.42 4.64
N GLY A 317 -9.55 -23.83 3.54
CA GLY A 317 -10.81 -23.09 3.51
C GLY A 317 -10.68 -21.59 3.83
N TYR A 318 -11.58 -20.89 3.25
CA TYR A 318 -11.92 -19.48 3.39
C TYR A 318 -12.52 -19.15 4.77
N GLU A 319 -11.99 -19.70 5.85
CA GLU A 319 -12.55 -19.43 7.18
C GLU A 319 -12.19 -18.03 7.68
N ASP A 320 -11.18 -17.41 7.06
CA ASP A 320 -10.80 -16.04 7.38
C ASP A 320 -10.45 -15.27 6.08
N PRO A 321 -11.36 -14.44 5.56
CA PRO A 321 -11.11 -13.63 4.38
C PRO A 321 -9.95 -12.63 4.58
N ASP A 322 -9.55 -12.38 5.82
CA ASP A 322 -8.43 -11.47 6.12
C ASP A 322 -7.07 -12.04 5.70
N ASN A 323 -6.96 -13.34 5.50
CA ASN A 323 -5.72 -13.96 5.02
C ASN A 323 -5.47 -13.84 3.50
N VAL A 324 -6.40 -13.28 2.73
CA VAL A 324 -6.22 -13.04 1.28
C VAL A 324 -5.16 -11.99 0.97
N TYR A 325 -4.69 -11.26 1.98
CA TYR A 325 -3.69 -10.18 1.85
C TYR A 325 -2.34 -10.61 1.30
N ILE A 326 -1.98 -11.86 1.47
CA ILE A 326 -0.66 -12.35 1.11
C ILE A 326 -0.55 -12.64 -0.39
N MET A 327 -1.70 -12.74 -1.10
CA MET A 327 -1.73 -13.11 -2.52
C MET A 327 -1.71 -11.92 -3.48
N VAL A 328 -1.58 -10.71 -2.97
CA VAL A 328 -1.66 -9.53 -3.85
C VAL A 328 -0.38 -8.73 -3.82
#